data_c69bef4fadb5e2a8da90e49413af5155
#
_entry.id   c69bef4fadb5e2a8da90e49413af5155
#
_cell.length_a   1.000
_cell.length_b   1.000
_cell.length_c   1.000
_cell.angle_alpha   90.00
_cell.angle_beta   90.00
_cell.angle_gamma   90.00
#
_symmetry.space_group_name_H-M   'P 1'
#
loop_
_entity.id
_entity.type
_entity.pdbx_description
1 polymer ?
#
loop_
_entity_poly.entity_id
_entity_poly.type
_entity_poly.pdbx_seq_one_letter_code
_entity_poly.pdbx_strand_id
1 'polypeptide(L)'
;MRKIYLIMALACMALVSCKPDGVDGKHHGHEYVDLGLSVKWAISNLGASCPEDYGHYFAWGETTTKEIYDEESCPTYGLSYSKLQSEGYIGDKGNLTEEFDAATANWGGDWRMPTDKELDELRTKCTWTWTTNNDVYGYNVVGPNGNSIFLPAAGSRSWSSLMFDGSLGNYWSSTPYMLSNDNAYGFYFNSGSCYMGSYDRNSGRTIRPVLE
;
A
#
# COMPACT_ATOMS: atom_id res chain seq x y z
N MET A 1 8.59 -9.81 64.03
CA MET A 1 8.38 -10.44 62.69
C MET A 1 7.52 -9.51 61.85
N ARG A 2 8.15 -8.76 60.95
CA ARG A 2 7.45 -7.84 60.02
C ARG A 2 7.17 -8.63 58.74
N LYS A 3 5.88 -8.80 58.40
CA LYS A 3 5.45 -9.38 57.12
C LYS A 3 5.57 -8.33 56.03
N ILE A 4 6.46 -8.58 55.07
CA ILE A 4 6.59 -7.78 53.85
C ILE A 4 5.58 -8.33 52.83
N TYR A 5 4.57 -7.53 52.50
CA TYR A 5 3.64 -7.82 51.43
C TYR A 5 4.26 -7.31 50.11
N LEU A 6 4.63 -8.27 49.26
CA LEU A 6 5.07 -7.97 47.89
C LEU A 6 3.83 -7.67 47.05
N ILE A 7 3.61 -6.42 46.71
CA ILE A 7 2.56 -6.01 45.77
C ILE A 7 3.11 -6.23 44.37
N MET A 8 2.64 -7.28 43.73
CA MET A 8 2.86 -7.53 42.31
C MET A 8 1.96 -6.56 41.52
N ALA A 9 2.55 -5.48 41.00
CA ALA A 9 1.87 -4.60 40.06
C ALA A 9 1.76 -5.34 38.72
N LEU A 10 0.57 -5.81 38.41
CA LEU A 10 0.22 -6.36 37.10
C LEU A 10 0.10 -5.19 36.14
N ALA A 11 1.14 -4.94 35.34
CA ALA A 11 1.08 -4.00 34.26
C ALA A 11 0.13 -4.55 33.17
N CYS A 12 -1.13 -4.09 33.21
CA CYS A 12 -2.06 -4.28 32.11
C CYS A 12 -1.51 -3.48 30.93
N MET A 13 -0.80 -4.13 29.98
CA MET A 13 -0.60 -3.57 28.67
C MET A 13 -1.96 -3.46 28.01
N ALA A 14 -2.52 -2.26 28.02
CA ALA A 14 -3.66 -1.93 27.19
C ALA A 14 -3.21 -2.10 25.73
N LEU A 15 -3.68 -3.16 25.08
CA LEU A 15 -3.67 -3.26 23.64
C LEU A 15 -4.52 -2.10 23.14
N VAL A 16 -3.87 -1.03 22.69
CA VAL A 16 -4.53 0.06 21.98
C VAL A 16 -5.03 -0.56 20.68
N SER A 17 -6.30 -0.93 20.66
CA SER A 17 -6.98 -1.34 19.44
C SER A 17 -7.10 -0.08 18.58
N CYS A 18 -6.28 0.05 17.56
CA CYS A 18 -6.47 1.03 16.48
C CYS A 18 -7.77 0.63 15.75
N LYS A 19 -8.91 1.16 16.20
CA LYS A 19 -10.14 1.11 15.42
C LYS A 19 -10.30 2.44 14.72
N PRO A 20 -10.07 2.51 13.40
CA PRO A 20 -10.48 3.67 12.63
C PRO A 20 -12.02 3.77 12.67
N ASP A 21 -12.54 4.96 12.84
CA ASP A 21 -13.97 5.24 12.64
C ASP A 21 -14.28 4.99 11.15
N GLY A 22 -15.32 4.19 10.86
CA GLY A 22 -15.79 4.00 9.49
C GLY A 22 -15.38 2.72 8.78
N VAL A 23 -14.99 1.65 9.50
CA VAL A 23 -14.78 0.32 8.89
C VAL A 23 -16.13 -0.26 8.45
N ASP A 24 -16.28 -0.52 7.13
CA ASP A 24 -17.53 -1.07 6.57
C ASP A 24 -17.59 -2.60 6.63
N GLY A 25 -16.44 -3.26 6.75
CA GLY A 25 -16.39 -4.72 6.85
C GLY A 25 -14.99 -5.31 6.94
N LYS A 26 -14.96 -6.64 6.89
CA LYS A 26 -13.74 -7.43 6.96
C LYS A 26 -13.81 -8.57 5.93
N HIS A 27 -12.74 -8.73 5.15
CA HIS A 27 -12.59 -9.81 4.18
C HIS A 27 -11.22 -10.48 4.36
N HIS A 28 -11.19 -11.82 4.43
CA HIS A 28 -9.97 -12.61 4.69
C HIS A 28 -9.10 -12.08 5.83
N GLY A 29 -9.73 -11.59 6.91
CA GLY A 29 -9.01 -11.08 8.07
C GLY A 29 -8.61 -9.60 8.00
N HIS A 30 -8.78 -8.92 6.87
CA HIS A 30 -8.40 -7.52 6.64
C HIS A 30 -9.60 -6.60 6.52
N GLU A 31 -9.54 -5.45 7.16
CA GLU A 31 -10.63 -4.48 7.22
C GLU A 31 -10.61 -3.56 6.00
N TYR A 32 -11.79 -3.14 5.56
CA TYR A 32 -11.96 -2.23 4.42
C TYR A 32 -12.97 -1.13 4.69
N VAL A 33 -12.86 -0.09 3.86
CA VAL A 33 -13.78 1.05 3.79
C VAL A 33 -14.29 1.18 2.36
N ASP A 34 -15.61 1.32 2.21
CA ASP A 34 -16.24 1.78 0.99
C ASP A 34 -16.19 3.32 0.97
N LEU A 35 -15.43 3.88 0.05
CA LEU A 35 -15.31 5.33 -0.14
C LEU A 35 -16.35 5.91 -1.11
N GLY A 36 -17.28 5.08 -1.60
CA GLY A 36 -18.21 5.45 -2.69
C GLY A 36 -17.51 5.53 -4.05
N LEU A 37 -16.45 4.74 -4.24
CA LEU A 37 -15.66 4.59 -5.47
C LEU A 37 -15.98 3.25 -6.14
N SER A 38 -15.30 2.97 -7.26
CA SER A 38 -15.48 1.73 -8.01
C SER A 38 -15.07 0.47 -7.24
N VAL A 39 -14.17 0.61 -6.25
CA VAL A 39 -13.67 -0.47 -5.39
C VAL A 39 -13.63 -0.02 -3.93
N LYS A 40 -13.64 -1.00 -3.02
CA LYS A 40 -13.41 -0.77 -1.58
C LYS A 40 -11.91 -0.78 -1.28
N TRP A 41 -11.48 0.01 -0.31
CA TRP A 41 -10.08 0.21 0.01
C TRP A 41 -9.74 -0.42 1.36
N ALA A 42 -8.62 -1.12 1.44
CA ALA A 42 -8.10 -1.57 2.72
C ALA A 42 -7.84 -0.37 3.66
N ILE A 43 -8.03 -0.55 4.96
CA ILE A 43 -7.73 0.50 5.94
C ILE A 43 -6.24 0.69 6.17
N SER A 44 -5.43 -0.35 5.92
CA SER A 44 -3.98 -0.35 6.13
C SER A 44 -3.24 -0.79 4.87
N ASN A 45 -1.94 -0.47 4.81
CA ASN A 45 -1.06 -0.95 3.75
C ASN A 45 -0.80 -2.46 3.90
N LEU A 46 -0.41 -3.12 2.81
CA LEU A 46 -0.01 -4.51 2.84
C LEU A 46 1.17 -4.72 3.81
N GLY A 47 1.00 -5.64 4.77
CA GLY A 47 1.98 -5.91 5.83
C GLY A 47 1.92 -4.95 7.03
N ALA A 48 0.98 -4.00 7.04
CA ALA A 48 0.74 -3.10 8.17
C ALA A 48 -0.34 -3.64 9.11
N SER A 49 -0.23 -3.31 10.39
CA SER A 49 -1.22 -3.66 11.43
C SER A 49 -2.18 -2.52 11.78
N CYS A 50 -1.80 -1.28 11.47
CA CYS A 50 -2.58 -0.06 11.70
C CYS A 50 -2.59 0.82 10.44
N PRO A 51 -3.55 1.75 10.30
CA PRO A 51 -3.64 2.65 9.14
C PRO A 51 -2.41 3.52 8.91
N GLU A 52 -1.72 3.91 9.96
CA GLU A 52 -0.52 4.76 9.96
C GLU A 52 0.77 3.99 9.72
N ASP A 53 0.80 2.66 9.87
CA ASP A 53 1.97 1.85 9.58
C ASP A 53 2.30 1.90 8.10
N TYR A 54 3.60 2.01 7.77
CA TYR A 54 4.08 2.05 6.38
C TYR A 54 3.84 0.73 5.64
N GLY A 55 3.79 -0.40 6.37
CA GLY A 55 3.67 -1.73 5.81
C GLY A 55 4.96 -2.22 5.15
N HIS A 56 4.80 -3.18 4.27
CA HIS A 56 5.89 -3.77 3.51
C HIS A 56 6.12 -3.04 2.19
N TYR A 57 7.35 -3.18 1.67
CA TYR A 57 7.75 -2.64 0.37
C TYR A 57 7.97 -3.78 -0.60
N PHE A 58 7.51 -3.60 -1.83
CA PHE A 58 7.62 -4.60 -2.89
C PHE A 58 8.20 -3.96 -4.14
N ALA A 59 9.08 -4.66 -4.85
CA ALA A 59 9.35 -4.33 -6.23
C ALA A 59 8.15 -4.75 -7.09
N TRP A 60 7.93 -4.10 -8.22
CA TRP A 60 6.74 -4.33 -9.02
C TRP A 60 6.71 -5.75 -9.63
N GLY A 61 5.63 -6.49 -9.41
CA GLY A 61 5.48 -7.89 -9.83
C GLY A 61 6.16 -8.91 -8.90
N GLU A 62 6.63 -8.47 -7.72
CA GLU A 62 7.13 -9.36 -6.67
C GLU A 62 6.12 -9.46 -5.53
N THR A 63 6.01 -10.64 -4.95
CA THR A 63 5.04 -10.95 -3.89
C THR A 63 5.68 -11.10 -2.52
N THR A 64 7.01 -11.00 -2.44
CA THR A 64 7.80 -11.05 -1.21
C THR A 64 8.66 -9.81 -1.07
N THR A 65 8.95 -9.45 0.17
CA THR A 65 9.89 -8.37 0.49
C THR A 65 11.34 -8.85 0.32
N LYS A 66 12.26 -7.90 0.13
CA LYS A 66 13.70 -8.17 0.03
C LYS A 66 14.52 -7.07 0.70
N GLU A 67 15.81 -7.30 0.86
CA GLU A 67 16.71 -6.31 1.48
C GLU A 67 17.27 -5.30 0.46
N ILE A 68 17.48 -5.74 -0.80
CA ILE A 68 18.10 -4.93 -1.86
C ILE A 68 17.10 -4.75 -3.00
N TYR A 69 16.83 -3.48 -3.32
CA TYR A 69 15.92 -3.05 -4.39
C TYR A 69 16.73 -2.42 -5.53
N ASP A 70 17.22 -3.25 -6.43
CA ASP A 70 18.02 -2.87 -7.58
C ASP A 70 17.53 -3.55 -8.86
N GLU A 71 18.10 -3.17 -9.99
CA GLU A 71 17.71 -3.68 -11.30
C GLU A 71 18.01 -5.17 -11.45
N GLU A 72 19.14 -5.64 -10.91
CA GLU A 72 19.61 -7.01 -11.03
C GLU A 72 18.72 -8.01 -10.29
N SER A 73 18.18 -7.59 -9.15
CA SER A 73 17.31 -8.42 -8.31
C SER A 73 15.81 -8.34 -8.69
N CYS A 74 15.43 -7.50 -9.68
CA CYS A 74 14.03 -7.31 -10.08
C CYS A 74 13.72 -8.08 -11.38
N PRO A 75 12.95 -9.19 -11.33
CA PRO A 75 12.72 -10.05 -12.49
C PRO A 75 11.88 -9.38 -13.59
N THR A 76 11.12 -8.34 -13.26
CA THR A 76 10.29 -7.61 -14.24
C THR A 76 11.00 -6.41 -14.87
N TYR A 77 12.17 -6.00 -14.34
CA TYR A 77 12.93 -4.86 -14.88
C TYR A 77 13.45 -5.14 -16.27
N GLY A 78 13.32 -4.19 -17.18
CA GLY A 78 13.73 -4.33 -18.59
C GLY A 78 12.78 -5.16 -19.47
N LEU A 79 11.76 -5.80 -18.91
CA LEU A 79 10.81 -6.59 -19.70
C LEU A 79 9.82 -5.70 -20.45
N SER A 80 9.77 -5.87 -21.78
CA SER A 80 8.74 -5.21 -22.60
C SER A 80 7.34 -5.67 -22.22
N TYR A 81 6.31 -4.88 -22.57
CA TYR A 81 4.92 -5.25 -22.34
C TYR A 81 4.56 -6.63 -22.88
N SER A 82 4.99 -6.96 -24.13
CA SER A 82 4.76 -8.26 -24.72
C SER A 82 5.47 -9.41 -23.98
N LYS A 83 6.64 -9.13 -23.40
CA LYS A 83 7.36 -10.09 -22.57
C LYS A 83 6.65 -10.33 -21.25
N LEU A 84 6.23 -9.26 -20.56
CA LEU A 84 5.41 -9.39 -19.34
C LEU A 84 4.16 -10.25 -19.59
N GLN A 85 3.51 -10.08 -20.73
CA GLN A 85 2.32 -10.86 -21.09
C GLN A 85 2.68 -12.32 -21.41
N SER A 86 3.71 -12.55 -22.24
CA SER A 86 4.10 -13.91 -22.65
C SER A 86 4.68 -14.75 -21.49
N GLU A 87 5.25 -14.10 -20.48
CA GLU A 87 5.77 -14.74 -19.26
C GLU A 87 4.73 -14.82 -18.13
N GLY A 88 3.51 -14.33 -18.37
CA GLY A 88 2.38 -14.45 -17.42
C GLY A 88 2.37 -13.42 -16.29
N TYR A 89 3.29 -12.45 -16.28
CA TYR A 89 3.27 -11.38 -15.27
C TYR A 89 1.99 -10.56 -15.33
N ILE A 90 1.53 -10.26 -16.55
CA ILE A 90 0.28 -9.51 -16.77
C ILE A 90 -0.71 -10.33 -17.58
N GLY A 91 -2.00 -10.18 -17.22
CA GLY A 91 -3.11 -10.83 -17.92
C GLY A 91 -3.65 -10.00 -19.09
N ASP A 92 -4.73 -10.48 -19.71
CA ASP A 92 -5.39 -9.84 -20.87
C ASP A 92 -5.89 -8.42 -20.59
N LYS A 93 -6.22 -8.11 -19.33
CA LYS A 93 -6.59 -6.75 -18.89
C LYS A 93 -5.41 -5.80 -18.76
N GLY A 94 -4.17 -6.30 -18.90
CA GLY A 94 -2.94 -5.52 -18.84
C GLY A 94 -2.50 -5.17 -17.42
N ASN A 95 -2.98 -5.87 -16.40
CA ASN A 95 -2.55 -5.72 -15.00
C ASN A 95 -1.86 -6.99 -14.54
N LEU A 96 -1.11 -6.92 -13.43
CA LEU A 96 -0.50 -8.10 -12.80
C LEU A 96 -1.55 -9.20 -12.61
N THR A 97 -1.14 -10.44 -12.88
CA THR A 97 -1.93 -11.62 -12.59
C THR A 97 -1.87 -11.94 -11.09
N GLU A 98 -2.78 -12.79 -10.61
CA GLU A 98 -2.88 -13.19 -9.19
C GLU A 98 -1.54 -13.73 -8.64
N GLU A 99 -0.77 -14.43 -9.48
CA GLU A 99 0.53 -15.00 -9.11
C GLU A 99 1.57 -13.91 -8.79
N PHE A 100 1.49 -12.75 -9.45
CA PHE A 100 2.45 -11.66 -9.32
C PHE A 100 1.87 -10.42 -8.63
N ASP A 101 0.62 -10.50 -8.18
CA ASP A 101 -0.03 -9.46 -7.37
C ASP A 101 0.28 -9.69 -5.88
N ALA A 102 1.05 -8.78 -5.27
CA ALA A 102 1.46 -8.93 -3.89
C ALA A 102 0.28 -8.93 -2.90
N ALA A 103 -0.79 -8.19 -3.17
CA ALA A 103 -1.95 -8.18 -2.30
C ALA A 103 -2.71 -9.51 -2.36
N THR A 104 -2.93 -10.04 -3.55
CA THR A 104 -3.54 -11.38 -3.75
C THR A 104 -2.70 -12.47 -3.10
N ALA A 105 -1.39 -12.47 -3.32
CA ALA A 105 -0.49 -13.49 -2.80
C ALA A 105 -0.40 -13.50 -1.27
N ASN A 106 -0.48 -12.34 -0.61
CA ASN A 106 -0.30 -12.22 0.84
C ASN A 106 -1.62 -12.25 1.63
N TRP A 107 -2.71 -11.69 1.08
CA TRP A 107 -3.99 -11.60 1.79
C TRP A 107 -5.03 -12.59 1.28
N GLY A 108 -4.90 -13.04 0.03
CA GLY A 108 -5.83 -14.00 -0.59
C GLY A 108 -7.23 -13.45 -0.83
N GLY A 109 -8.17 -14.33 -1.16
CA GLY A 109 -9.53 -13.95 -1.52
C GLY A 109 -9.55 -13.05 -2.74
N ASP A 110 -10.41 -12.04 -2.72
CA ASP A 110 -10.53 -11.08 -3.81
C ASP A 110 -9.68 -9.81 -3.61
N TRP A 111 -8.76 -9.83 -2.64
CA TRP A 111 -7.79 -8.74 -2.44
C TRP A 111 -6.79 -8.69 -3.57
N ARG A 112 -6.54 -7.49 -4.09
CA ARG A 112 -5.57 -7.24 -5.15
C ARG A 112 -4.94 -5.86 -5.02
N MET A 113 -3.89 -5.63 -5.79
CA MET A 113 -3.34 -4.29 -5.98
C MET A 113 -4.33 -3.44 -6.79
N PRO A 114 -4.43 -2.13 -6.51
CA PRO A 114 -5.23 -1.23 -7.33
C PRO A 114 -4.61 -1.09 -8.73
N THR A 115 -5.46 -0.87 -9.72
CA THR A 115 -5.04 -0.44 -11.05
C THR A 115 -4.64 1.05 -11.03
N ASP A 116 -3.97 1.50 -12.10
CA ASP A 116 -3.67 2.93 -12.32
C ASP A 116 -4.96 3.79 -12.33
N LYS A 117 -6.04 3.25 -12.92
CA LYS A 117 -7.34 3.93 -13.01
C LYS A 117 -8.02 4.09 -11.65
N GLU A 118 -7.95 3.08 -10.79
CA GLU A 118 -8.51 3.13 -9.44
C GLU A 118 -7.74 4.08 -8.52
N LEU A 119 -6.41 4.12 -8.65
CA LEU A 119 -5.61 5.14 -7.96
C LEU A 119 -5.90 6.56 -8.47
N ASP A 120 -6.10 6.72 -9.77
CA ASP A 120 -6.50 8.01 -10.35
C ASP A 120 -7.94 8.41 -9.97
N GLU A 121 -8.83 7.43 -9.84
CA GLU A 121 -10.18 7.65 -9.30
C GLU A 121 -10.11 8.14 -7.84
N LEU A 122 -9.34 7.46 -6.98
CA LEU A 122 -9.10 7.86 -5.60
C LEU A 122 -8.54 9.30 -5.54
N ARG A 123 -7.56 9.60 -6.39
CA ARG A 123 -6.94 10.92 -6.48
C ARG A 123 -7.93 12.02 -6.87
N THR A 124 -8.79 11.75 -7.84
CA THR A 124 -9.64 12.78 -8.47
C THR A 124 -11.00 12.96 -7.83
N LYS A 125 -11.54 11.90 -7.21
CA LYS A 125 -12.90 11.93 -6.63
C LYS A 125 -12.94 12.17 -5.12
N CYS A 126 -11.81 12.01 -4.42
CA CYS A 126 -11.73 12.19 -2.98
C CYS A 126 -11.17 13.55 -2.58
N THR A 127 -11.46 13.95 -1.35
CA THR A 127 -10.87 15.13 -0.71
C THR A 127 -9.65 14.72 0.09
N TRP A 128 -8.51 15.39 -0.15
CA TRP A 128 -7.21 15.08 0.42
C TRP A 128 -6.80 16.13 1.43
N THR A 129 -6.54 15.74 2.68
CA THR A 129 -6.08 16.64 3.73
C THR A 129 -4.78 16.09 4.33
N TRP A 130 -3.66 16.83 4.15
CA TRP A 130 -2.39 16.48 4.77
C TRP A 130 -2.48 16.65 6.28
N THR A 131 -2.12 15.61 7.02
CA THR A 131 -2.25 15.56 8.48
C THR A 131 -1.28 14.54 9.09
N THR A 132 -1.40 14.31 10.39
CA THR A 132 -0.75 13.21 11.08
C THR A 132 -1.80 12.28 11.69
N ASN A 133 -1.48 10.98 11.74
CA ASN A 133 -2.18 9.98 12.51
C ASN A 133 -1.15 9.27 13.40
N ASN A 134 -1.30 9.32 14.74
CA ASN A 134 -0.31 8.82 15.70
C ASN A 134 1.13 9.27 15.36
N ASP A 135 1.30 10.57 15.13
CA ASP A 135 2.57 11.23 14.77
C ASP A 135 3.18 10.83 13.41
N VAL A 136 2.49 10.00 12.62
CA VAL A 136 2.90 9.64 11.26
C VAL A 136 2.24 10.58 10.26
N TYR A 137 3.04 11.25 9.43
CA TYR A 137 2.55 12.12 8.37
C TYR A 137 1.91 11.32 7.23
N GLY A 138 0.86 11.89 6.63
CA GLY A 138 0.14 11.31 5.51
C GLY A 138 -1.07 12.11 5.10
N TYR A 139 -1.92 11.52 4.31
CA TYR A 139 -3.19 12.12 3.93
C TYR A 139 -4.37 11.38 4.57
N ASN A 140 -5.27 12.15 5.18
CA ASN A 140 -6.65 11.71 5.37
C ASN A 140 -7.39 11.91 4.04
N VAL A 141 -7.90 10.82 3.46
CA VAL A 141 -8.56 10.79 2.15
C VAL A 141 -10.03 10.48 2.36
N VAL A 142 -10.88 11.47 2.10
CA VAL A 142 -12.33 11.38 2.30
C VAL A 142 -13.02 11.15 0.97
N GLY A 143 -13.75 10.05 0.86
CA GLY A 143 -14.54 9.68 -0.30
C GLY A 143 -15.81 10.52 -0.47
N PRO A 144 -16.47 10.43 -1.64
CA PRO A 144 -17.71 11.16 -1.91
C PRO A 144 -18.87 10.80 -0.99
N ASN A 145 -18.85 9.63 -0.35
CA ASN A 145 -19.85 9.21 0.63
C ASN A 145 -19.54 9.66 2.07
N GLY A 146 -18.42 10.33 2.31
CA GLY A 146 -17.99 10.85 3.62
C GLY A 146 -17.10 9.90 4.42
N ASN A 147 -16.97 8.63 4.03
CA ASN A 147 -16.03 7.70 4.64
C ASN A 147 -14.58 8.07 4.29
N SER A 148 -13.62 7.64 5.10
CA SER A 148 -12.23 8.02 4.90
C SER A 148 -11.25 6.88 5.18
N ILE A 149 -10.05 6.99 4.56
CA ILE A 149 -8.88 6.20 4.88
C ILE A 149 -7.69 7.12 5.13
N PHE A 150 -6.69 6.64 5.88
CA PHE A 150 -5.42 7.32 6.03
C PHE A 150 -4.35 6.65 5.16
N LEU A 151 -3.64 7.44 4.35
CA LEU A 151 -2.50 6.99 3.55
C LEU A 151 -1.21 7.58 4.12
N PRO A 152 -0.36 6.79 4.79
CA PRO A 152 0.90 7.30 5.35
C PRO A 152 1.91 7.67 4.26
N ALA A 153 2.74 8.68 4.55
CA ALA A 153 3.88 9.06 3.73
C ALA A 153 5.02 8.05 3.93
N ALA A 154 4.86 6.86 3.39
CA ALA A 154 5.72 5.70 3.64
C ALA A 154 7.08 5.74 2.94
N GLY A 155 7.37 6.76 2.11
CA GLY A 155 8.60 6.81 1.32
C GLY A 155 8.68 5.72 0.27
N SER A 156 9.90 5.32 -0.08
CA SER A 156 10.20 4.20 -0.97
C SER A 156 11.58 3.61 -0.65
N ARG A 157 11.83 2.38 -1.08
CA ARG A 157 13.14 1.76 -0.96
C ARG A 157 13.88 1.80 -2.30
N SER A 158 15.17 2.12 -2.20
CA SER A 158 16.13 1.99 -3.30
C SER A 158 17.41 1.39 -2.73
N TRP A 159 17.91 0.36 -3.34
CA TRP A 159 18.97 -0.48 -2.76
C TRP A 159 18.54 -0.98 -1.36
N SER A 160 19.39 -0.84 -0.37
CA SER A 160 19.09 -1.20 1.03
C SER A 160 18.46 -0.07 1.84
N SER A 161 18.23 1.11 1.26
CA SER A 161 17.84 2.31 1.98
C SER A 161 16.35 2.61 1.85
N LEU A 162 15.71 2.97 2.97
CA LEU A 162 14.41 3.64 2.98
C LEU A 162 14.65 5.15 2.79
N MET A 163 13.92 5.75 1.88
CA MET A 163 14.08 7.15 1.48
C MET A 163 12.75 7.90 1.60
N PHE A 164 12.82 9.14 2.10
CA PHE A 164 11.69 10.08 2.11
C PHE A 164 10.47 9.65 2.93
N ASP A 165 10.62 8.70 3.84
CA ASP A 165 9.59 8.35 4.81
C ASP A 165 9.22 9.58 5.66
N GLY A 166 7.94 9.69 6.02
CA GLY A 166 7.36 10.88 6.65
C GLY A 166 7.19 12.09 5.74
N SER A 167 7.66 12.05 4.49
CA SER A 167 7.62 13.19 3.56
C SER A 167 6.88 12.87 2.26
N LEU A 168 7.05 11.67 1.73
CA LEU A 168 6.49 11.24 0.45
C LEU A 168 5.69 9.94 0.61
N GLY A 169 4.53 9.88 -0.02
CA GLY A 169 3.81 8.62 -0.25
C GLY A 169 4.09 8.08 -1.64
N ASN A 170 4.47 6.82 -1.71
CA ASN A 170 4.80 6.14 -2.96
C ASN A 170 4.10 4.77 -2.98
N TYR A 171 3.08 4.63 -3.82
CA TYR A 171 2.22 3.46 -3.87
C TYR A 171 2.23 2.83 -5.26
N TRP A 172 2.37 1.50 -5.34
CA TRP A 172 2.25 0.79 -6.61
C TRP A 172 0.82 0.64 -7.09
N SER A 173 0.64 0.70 -8.41
CA SER A 173 -0.49 0.07 -9.09
C SER A 173 -0.09 -1.29 -9.66
N SER A 174 -1.06 -2.11 -10.04
CA SER A 174 -0.85 -3.37 -10.77
C SER A 174 -0.56 -3.17 -12.27
N THR A 175 -0.57 -1.93 -12.78
CA THR A 175 -0.52 -1.62 -14.21
C THR A 175 0.90 -1.25 -14.64
N PRO A 176 1.51 -1.93 -15.64
CA PRO A 176 2.80 -1.55 -16.20
C PRO A 176 2.69 -0.26 -17.01
N TYR A 177 3.77 0.51 -17.07
CA TYR A 177 3.84 1.66 -17.95
C TYR A 177 4.27 1.24 -19.36
N MET A 178 3.37 1.41 -20.34
CA MET A 178 3.56 0.87 -21.68
C MET A 178 4.68 1.53 -22.52
N LEU A 179 5.12 2.74 -22.13
CA LEU A 179 6.14 3.50 -22.87
C LEU A 179 7.57 3.28 -22.34
N SER A 180 7.73 2.43 -21.32
CA SER A 180 9.05 2.06 -20.77
C SER A 180 9.03 0.60 -20.32
N ASN A 181 10.09 -0.12 -20.64
CA ASN A 181 10.28 -1.50 -20.18
C ASN A 181 10.66 -1.59 -18.70
N ASP A 182 11.09 -0.48 -18.12
CA ASP A 182 11.62 -0.43 -16.76
C ASP A 182 10.58 0.04 -15.74
N ASN A 183 9.48 0.67 -16.21
CA ASN A 183 8.56 1.37 -15.36
C ASN A 183 7.19 0.69 -15.23
N ALA A 184 6.55 0.95 -14.10
CA ALA A 184 5.14 0.71 -13.86
C ALA A 184 4.46 1.96 -13.31
N TYR A 185 3.14 2.04 -13.46
CA TYR A 185 2.37 3.13 -12.86
C TYR A 185 2.37 3.04 -11.34
N GLY A 186 2.50 4.19 -10.71
CA GLY A 186 2.38 4.36 -9.28
C GLY A 186 1.75 5.70 -8.93
N PHE A 187 1.34 5.80 -7.70
CA PHE A 187 0.78 7.01 -7.12
C PHE A 187 1.79 7.65 -6.17
N TYR A 188 1.97 8.95 -6.33
CA TYR A 188 2.89 9.75 -5.54
C TYR A 188 2.15 10.91 -4.87
N PHE A 189 2.54 11.22 -3.64
CA PHE A 189 2.14 12.46 -2.99
C PHE A 189 3.22 13.00 -2.04
N ASN A 190 3.13 14.29 -1.80
CA ASN A 190 3.80 15.01 -0.71
C ASN A 190 2.79 15.97 -0.05
N SER A 191 3.21 16.81 0.89
CA SER A 191 2.31 17.72 1.63
C SER A 191 1.57 18.75 0.76
N GLY A 192 1.94 18.93 -0.51
CA GLY A 192 1.38 19.97 -1.40
C GLY A 192 0.74 19.44 -2.67
N SER A 193 0.97 18.18 -3.03
CA SER A 193 0.49 17.64 -4.31
C SER A 193 0.37 16.12 -4.32
N CYS A 194 -0.51 15.61 -5.19
CA CYS A 194 -0.64 14.19 -5.49
C CYS A 194 -0.85 13.98 -6.99
N TYR A 195 -0.18 12.97 -7.57
CA TYR A 195 -0.28 12.67 -8.99
C TYR A 195 0.04 11.20 -9.31
N MET A 196 -0.46 10.74 -10.45
CA MET A 196 -0.05 9.49 -11.06
C MET A 196 1.26 9.69 -11.81
N GLY A 197 2.18 8.75 -11.68
CA GLY A 197 3.46 8.75 -12.39
C GLY A 197 3.88 7.37 -12.82
N SER A 198 5.01 7.28 -13.51
CA SER A 198 5.66 6.01 -13.83
C SER A 198 7.01 5.95 -13.13
N TYR A 199 7.35 4.78 -12.59
CA TYR A 199 8.49 4.61 -11.70
C TYR A 199 9.16 3.27 -11.96
N ASP A 200 10.46 3.22 -11.68
CA ASP A 200 11.28 2.02 -11.88
C ASP A 200 10.76 0.84 -11.08
N ARG A 201 10.50 -0.27 -11.77
CA ARG A 201 9.92 -1.51 -11.21
C ARG A 201 10.75 -2.12 -10.09
N ASN A 202 12.06 -1.88 -10.10
CA ASN A 202 12.97 -2.34 -9.06
C ASN A 202 12.86 -1.57 -7.74
N SER A 203 12.22 -0.40 -7.72
CA SER A 203 12.00 0.36 -6.49
C SER A 203 11.05 -0.37 -5.55
N GLY A 204 11.37 -0.38 -4.25
CA GLY A 204 10.46 -0.87 -3.23
C GLY A 204 9.42 0.19 -2.88
N ARG A 205 8.13 -0.08 -3.16
CA ARG A 205 7.00 0.80 -2.83
C ARG A 205 5.95 0.04 -2.06
N THR A 206 5.19 0.77 -1.27
CA THR A 206 4.07 0.17 -0.53
C THR A 206 2.85 -0.04 -1.43
N ILE A 207 1.89 -0.82 -0.92
CA ILE A 207 0.66 -1.16 -1.62
C ILE A 207 -0.50 -0.91 -0.67
N ARG A 208 -1.53 -0.20 -1.14
CA ARG A 208 -2.84 -0.13 -0.48
C ARG A 208 -3.78 -1.07 -1.25
N PRO A 209 -4.11 -2.25 -0.70
CA PRO A 209 -4.98 -3.21 -1.37
C PRO A 209 -6.40 -2.70 -1.58
N VAL A 210 -7.06 -3.26 -2.58
CA VAL A 210 -8.47 -3.02 -2.91
C VAL A 210 -9.26 -4.32 -2.99
N LEU A 211 -10.59 -4.19 -2.87
CA LEU A 211 -11.57 -5.27 -2.94
C LEU A 211 -12.72 -4.82 -3.84
N GLU A 212 -13.21 -5.70 -4.74
CA GLU A 212 -14.36 -5.43 -5.60
C GLU A 212 -15.71 -5.40 -4.86
#